data_ecb347333406a7f8fce422ab425b645c
#
_entry.id   ecb347333406a7f8fce422ab425b645c
#
_cell.length_a   1.000
_cell.length_b   1.000
_cell.length_c   1.000
_cell.angle_alpha   90.00
_cell.angle_beta   90.00
_cell.angle_gamma   90.00
#
_symmetry.space_group_name_H-M   'P 1'
#
loop_
_entity.id
_entity.type
_entity.pdbx_description
1 polymer ?
#
loop_
_entity_poly.entity_id
_entity_poly.type
_entity_poly.pdbx_seq_one_letter_code
_entity_poly.pdbx_strand_id
1 'polypeptide(L)'
;MALSIGIVGLPNVGKSTLFNALTKAQNAQAANYPFCTIEPNKATVPVPDRRIDALVDLVHPQKTINATVDFIDIAGLVRGASKGEGLGNQFLGNIRECAAILEVVRCFEDDDITHVDGSVDPLRDIETIETELLLADIQGTSKRHERMVKMSKGDKDARVAADEMARLLEHLNNGNPASTFEAKDCPAFAAAWHELGLLTAKKIIYCANVDEDSL
;
A
#
# COMPACT_ATOMS: atom_id res chain seq x y z
N MET A 1 9.22 12.45 6.94
CA MET A 1 9.41 11.09 6.39
C MET A 1 9.16 11.17 4.89
N ALA A 2 9.95 10.47 4.08
CA ALA A 2 9.69 10.35 2.64
C ALA A 2 8.35 9.60 2.44
N LEU A 3 7.62 9.94 1.38
CA LEU A 3 6.41 9.22 0.99
C LEU A 3 6.81 7.81 0.53
N SER A 4 6.28 6.77 1.18
CA SER A 4 6.56 5.37 0.82
C SER A 4 5.35 4.75 0.13
N ILE A 5 5.58 4.07 -1.00
CA ILE A 5 4.56 3.40 -1.81
C ILE A 5 4.95 1.93 -1.94
N GLY A 6 4.07 1.04 -1.50
CA GLY A 6 4.23 -0.40 -1.67
C GLY A 6 3.72 -0.84 -3.03
N ILE A 7 4.56 -1.52 -3.81
CA ILE A 7 4.16 -2.14 -5.08
C ILE A 7 3.57 -3.51 -4.76
N VAL A 8 2.29 -3.69 -5.05
CA VAL A 8 1.55 -4.94 -4.80
C VAL A 8 0.93 -5.47 -6.09
N GLY A 9 0.43 -6.68 -6.05
CA GLY A 9 -0.27 -7.35 -7.15
C GLY A 9 -0.05 -8.86 -7.12
N LEU A 10 -0.78 -9.58 -7.94
CA LEU A 10 -0.64 -11.03 -8.07
C LEU A 10 0.76 -11.43 -8.61
N PRO A 11 1.18 -12.69 -8.50
CA PRO A 11 2.39 -13.18 -9.17
C PRO A 11 2.33 -12.95 -10.69
N ASN A 12 3.50 -12.69 -11.30
CA ASN A 12 3.67 -12.56 -12.75
C ASN A 12 2.91 -11.40 -13.43
N VAL A 13 2.51 -10.36 -12.69
CA VAL A 13 1.85 -9.17 -13.26
C VAL A 13 2.81 -8.05 -13.68
N GLY A 14 4.14 -8.21 -13.43
CA GLY A 14 5.17 -7.24 -13.81
C GLY A 14 5.68 -6.34 -12.70
N LYS A 15 5.39 -6.61 -11.42
CA LYS A 15 5.84 -5.80 -10.26
C LYS A 15 7.36 -5.58 -10.24
N SER A 16 8.13 -6.65 -10.29
CA SER A 16 9.61 -6.58 -10.25
C SER A 16 10.18 -5.92 -11.49
N THR A 17 9.51 -6.05 -12.64
CA THR A 17 9.87 -5.34 -13.88
C THR A 17 9.72 -3.83 -13.69
N LEU A 18 8.58 -3.40 -13.17
CA LEU A 18 8.34 -1.99 -12.83
C LEU A 18 9.34 -1.48 -11.80
N PHE A 19 9.56 -2.23 -10.71
CA PHE A 19 10.54 -1.87 -9.68
C PHE A 19 11.95 -1.73 -10.26
N ASN A 20 12.39 -2.66 -11.12
CA ASN A 20 13.67 -2.60 -11.78
C ASN A 20 13.79 -1.41 -12.73
N ALA A 21 12.72 -1.04 -13.44
CA ALA A 21 12.69 0.14 -14.30
C ALA A 21 12.86 1.42 -13.46
N LEU A 22 12.17 1.55 -12.33
CA LEU A 22 12.31 2.65 -11.39
C LEU A 22 13.73 2.72 -10.80
N THR A 23 14.32 1.57 -10.43
CA THR A 23 15.69 1.48 -9.91
C THR A 23 16.72 1.86 -10.97
N LYS A 24 16.55 1.43 -12.23
CA LYS A 24 17.44 1.82 -13.34
C LYS A 24 17.37 3.32 -13.62
N ALA A 25 16.18 3.90 -13.63
CA ALA A 25 15.99 5.33 -13.77
C ALA A 25 16.68 6.10 -12.63
N GLN A 26 16.63 5.61 -11.40
CA GLN A 26 17.36 6.14 -10.25
C GLN A 26 18.87 6.08 -10.48
N ASN A 27 19.41 4.93 -10.90
CA ASN A 27 20.85 4.77 -11.12
C ASN A 27 21.40 5.69 -12.21
N ALA A 28 20.62 5.95 -13.26
CA ALA A 28 20.97 6.93 -14.29
C ALA A 28 21.03 8.37 -13.75
N GLN A 29 20.22 8.69 -12.74
CA GLN A 29 20.21 10.00 -12.09
C GLN A 29 21.14 10.07 -10.86
N ALA A 30 21.48 8.94 -10.24
CA ALA A 30 22.30 8.86 -9.01
C ALA A 30 23.71 9.43 -9.18
N ALA A 31 24.23 9.52 -10.41
CA ALA A 31 25.47 10.25 -10.69
C ALA A 31 25.41 11.71 -10.23
N ASN A 32 24.22 12.27 -10.04
CA ASN A 32 23.98 13.65 -9.64
C ASN A 32 23.43 13.80 -8.19
N TYR A 33 23.13 12.68 -7.48
CA TYR A 33 22.52 12.71 -6.15
C TYR A 33 23.28 11.83 -5.14
N PRO A 34 24.02 12.40 -4.19
CA PRO A 34 24.93 11.66 -3.28
C PRO A 34 24.27 10.87 -2.15
N PHE A 35 22.93 10.79 -2.06
CA PHE A 35 22.22 10.16 -0.94
C PHE A 35 21.23 9.04 -1.34
N CYS A 36 21.36 8.48 -2.55
CA CYS A 36 20.55 7.34 -2.94
C CYS A 36 21.11 6.05 -2.37
N THR A 37 20.54 5.55 -1.28
CA THR A 37 20.84 4.22 -0.74
C THR A 37 20.02 3.18 -1.50
N ILE A 38 20.69 2.19 -2.10
CA ILE A 38 20.02 1.03 -2.72
C ILE A 38 19.90 -0.03 -1.63
N GLU A 39 18.70 -0.19 -1.08
CA GLU A 39 18.35 -1.32 -0.24
C GLU A 39 17.68 -2.41 -1.11
N PRO A 40 17.87 -3.70 -0.81
CA PRO A 40 17.10 -4.76 -1.47
C PRO A 40 15.59 -4.45 -1.32
N ASN A 41 14.87 -4.47 -2.44
CA ASN A 41 13.42 -4.21 -2.50
C ASN A 41 12.96 -2.77 -2.16
N LYS A 42 13.88 -1.78 -2.09
CA LYS A 42 13.54 -0.37 -1.91
C LYS A 42 14.25 0.50 -2.93
N ALA A 43 13.50 1.36 -3.63
CA ALA A 43 14.02 2.35 -4.57
C ALA A 43 13.54 3.75 -4.18
N THR A 44 14.47 4.68 -3.94
CA THR A 44 14.15 6.09 -3.68
C THR A 44 14.24 6.88 -4.98
N VAL A 45 13.12 7.32 -5.51
CA VAL A 45 13.01 7.98 -6.82
C VAL A 45 12.78 9.48 -6.62
N PRO A 46 13.61 10.37 -7.23
CA PRO A 46 13.35 11.79 -7.20
C PRO A 46 12.12 12.15 -8.05
N VAL A 47 11.32 13.07 -7.55
CA VAL A 47 10.13 13.57 -8.25
C VAL A 47 10.57 14.69 -9.20
N PRO A 48 10.40 14.55 -10.53
CA PRO A 48 10.63 15.64 -11.48
C PRO A 48 9.67 16.80 -11.19
N ASP A 49 10.19 18.03 -11.12
CA ASP A 49 9.38 19.23 -10.90
C ASP A 49 9.90 20.39 -11.77
N ARG A 50 9.16 20.69 -12.83
CA ARG A 50 9.47 21.78 -13.76
C ARG A 50 9.58 23.16 -13.09
N ARG A 51 8.96 23.35 -11.93
CA ARG A 51 9.04 24.59 -11.16
C ARG A 51 10.44 24.73 -10.54
N ILE A 52 11.01 23.60 -10.08
CA ILE A 52 12.39 23.57 -9.57
C ILE A 52 13.36 23.86 -10.71
N ASP A 53 13.17 23.25 -11.89
CA ASP A 53 14.00 23.48 -13.07
C ASP A 53 14.02 24.98 -13.44
N ALA A 54 12.85 25.62 -13.51
CA ALA A 54 12.74 27.05 -13.79
C ALA A 54 13.42 27.94 -12.72
N LEU A 55 13.35 27.55 -11.45
CA LEU A 55 14.03 28.25 -10.36
C LEU A 55 15.55 28.07 -10.44
N VAL A 56 16.03 26.90 -10.79
CA VAL A 56 17.47 26.61 -10.99
C VAL A 56 18.04 27.51 -12.09
N ASP A 57 17.33 27.63 -13.21
CA ASP A 57 17.72 28.47 -14.33
C ASP A 57 17.77 29.97 -13.96
N LEU A 58 16.91 30.39 -13.01
CA LEU A 58 16.86 31.79 -12.57
C LEU A 58 17.93 32.13 -11.54
N VAL A 59 18.15 31.28 -10.54
CA VAL A 59 18.96 31.62 -9.34
C VAL A 59 20.34 30.94 -9.32
N HIS A 60 20.59 29.97 -10.22
CA HIS A 60 21.84 29.21 -10.33
C HIS A 60 22.37 28.71 -8.98
N PRO A 61 21.59 27.87 -8.23
CA PRO A 61 21.95 27.43 -6.90
C PRO A 61 23.17 26.49 -6.93
N GLN A 62 23.93 26.45 -5.85
CA GLN A 62 25.03 25.48 -5.71
C GLN A 62 24.59 24.05 -5.60
N LYS A 63 23.35 23.80 -5.13
CA LYS A 63 22.77 22.48 -4.95
C LYS A 63 21.24 22.52 -5.11
N THR A 64 20.73 21.56 -5.84
CA THR A 64 19.27 21.34 -5.99
C THR A 64 18.90 19.98 -5.38
N ILE A 65 17.82 19.92 -4.61
CA ILE A 65 17.31 18.70 -4.00
C ILE A 65 15.82 18.60 -4.30
N ASN A 66 15.44 17.59 -5.07
CA ASN A 66 14.04 17.29 -5.37
C ASN A 66 13.40 16.53 -4.20
N ALA A 67 12.06 16.58 -4.10
CA ALA A 67 11.32 15.64 -3.28
C ALA A 67 11.55 14.21 -3.78
N THR A 68 11.45 13.24 -2.88
CA THR A 68 11.65 11.82 -3.23
C THR A 68 10.45 10.99 -2.79
N VAL A 69 10.22 9.90 -3.52
CA VAL A 69 9.27 8.84 -3.19
C VAL A 69 10.03 7.53 -3.06
N ASP A 70 9.77 6.81 -1.99
CA ASP A 70 10.31 5.48 -1.76
C ASP A 70 9.32 4.43 -2.32
N PHE A 71 9.76 3.64 -3.30
CA PHE A 71 9.03 2.47 -3.78
C PHE A 71 9.57 1.22 -3.11
N ILE A 72 8.66 0.35 -2.63
CA ILE A 72 9.00 -0.90 -1.96
C ILE A 72 8.39 -2.04 -2.76
N ASP A 73 9.24 -2.94 -3.32
CA ASP A 73 8.76 -4.15 -3.99
C ASP A 73 8.32 -5.16 -2.93
N ILE A 74 7.03 -5.37 -2.85
CA ILE A 74 6.41 -6.30 -1.92
C ILE A 74 6.11 -7.59 -2.69
N ALA A 75 6.57 -8.74 -2.18
CA ALA A 75 6.36 -10.04 -2.81
C ALA A 75 4.87 -10.26 -3.17
N GLY A 76 4.60 -11.00 -4.25
CA GLY A 76 3.23 -11.15 -4.76
C GLY A 76 2.24 -11.68 -3.73
N LEU A 77 1.09 -11.04 -3.62
CA LEU A 77 -0.02 -11.51 -2.81
C LEU A 77 -0.66 -12.70 -3.51
N VAL A 78 -0.91 -13.76 -2.76
CA VAL A 78 -1.70 -14.91 -3.20
C VAL A 78 -2.94 -15.03 -2.34
N ARG A 79 -3.98 -15.66 -2.87
CA ARG A 79 -5.21 -15.97 -2.11
C ARG A 79 -4.88 -16.70 -0.82
N GLY A 80 -5.51 -16.30 0.29
CA GLY A 80 -5.30 -16.88 1.61
C GLY A 80 -4.13 -16.28 2.38
N ALA A 81 -3.49 -15.22 1.90
CA ALA A 81 -2.42 -14.54 2.63
C ALA A 81 -2.86 -14.01 3.98
N SER A 82 -4.12 -13.58 4.10
CA SER A 82 -4.75 -13.15 5.36
C SER A 82 -4.96 -14.30 6.36
N LYS A 83 -5.07 -15.54 5.89
CA LYS A 83 -5.24 -16.75 6.73
C LYS A 83 -3.93 -17.48 7.00
N GLY A 84 -2.83 -17.09 6.30
CA GLY A 84 -1.55 -17.78 6.34
C GLY A 84 -0.72 -17.47 7.58
N GLU A 85 -0.10 -18.51 8.16
CA GLU A 85 1.01 -18.34 9.08
C GLU A 85 2.28 -18.05 8.28
N GLY A 86 3.08 -17.07 8.70
CA GLY A 86 4.40 -16.79 8.13
C GLY A 86 4.42 -15.73 7.02
N LEU A 87 4.65 -16.11 5.76
CA LEU A 87 4.91 -15.18 4.66
C LEU A 87 3.77 -14.19 4.37
N GLY A 88 2.49 -14.60 4.51
CA GLY A 88 1.34 -13.72 4.33
C GLY A 88 1.30 -12.57 5.34
N ASN A 89 1.58 -12.86 6.61
CA ASN A 89 1.62 -11.84 7.66
C ASN A 89 2.79 -10.86 7.48
N GLN A 90 3.94 -11.33 7.01
CA GLN A 90 5.08 -10.48 6.70
C GLN A 90 4.78 -9.54 5.53
N PHE A 91 4.13 -10.06 4.48
CA PHE A 91 3.66 -9.28 3.35
C PHE A 91 2.73 -8.14 3.78
N LEU A 92 1.67 -8.46 4.55
CA LEU A 92 0.72 -7.48 5.06
C LEU A 92 1.38 -6.47 6.02
N GLY A 93 2.40 -6.90 6.77
CA GLY A 93 3.23 -6.03 7.59
C GLY A 93 3.95 -4.97 6.78
N ASN A 94 4.60 -5.36 5.67
CA ASN A 94 5.30 -4.45 4.78
C ASN A 94 4.34 -3.41 4.16
N ILE A 95 3.11 -3.81 3.78
CA ILE A 95 2.11 -2.86 3.29
C ILE A 95 1.71 -1.87 4.39
N ARG A 96 1.58 -2.30 5.66
CA ARG A 96 1.23 -1.39 6.77
C ARG A 96 2.21 -0.24 6.94
N GLU A 97 3.49 -0.47 6.67
CA GLU A 97 4.54 0.54 6.76
C GLU A 97 4.52 1.56 5.61
N CYS A 98 3.84 1.25 4.51
CA CYS A 98 3.71 2.14 3.36
C CYS A 98 2.62 3.19 3.59
N ALA A 99 2.81 4.39 3.01
CA ALA A 99 1.81 5.46 3.04
C ALA A 99 0.70 5.25 2.01
N ALA A 100 1.00 4.60 0.88
CA ALA A 100 0.07 4.29 -0.20
C ALA A 100 0.43 2.96 -0.86
N ILE A 101 -0.47 2.45 -1.70
CA ILE A 101 -0.35 1.20 -2.44
C ILE A 101 -0.33 1.53 -3.94
N LEU A 102 0.61 0.96 -4.68
CA LEU A 102 0.62 0.88 -6.14
C LEU A 102 0.29 -0.55 -6.53
N GLU A 103 -0.93 -0.78 -6.96
CA GLU A 103 -1.38 -2.10 -7.38
C GLU A 103 -1.12 -2.29 -8.87
N VAL A 104 -0.23 -3.23 -9.20
CA VAL A 104 0.10 -3.59 -10.58
C VAL A 104 -0.85 -4.68 -11.04
N VAL A 105 -1.61 -4.39 -12.08
CA VAL A 105 -2.63 -5.26 -12.65
C VAL A 105 -2.22 -5.68 -14.05
N ARG A 106 -2.25 -6.98 -14.33
CA ARG A 106 -1.94 -7.51 -15.66
C ARG A 106 -3.13 -7.29 -16.59
N CYS A 107 -2.91 -6.53 -17.65
CA CYS A 107 -3.90 -6.22 -18.70
C CYS A 107 -3.42 -6.64 -20.10
N PHE A 108 -2.44 -7.54 -20.18
CA PHE A 108 -1.91 -8.08 -21.42
C PHE A 108 -2.00 -9.60 -21.42
N GLU A 109 -2.11 -10.21 -22.61
CA GLU A 109 -2.06 -11.65 -22.81
C GLU A 109 -0.67 -12.06 -23.29
N ASP A 110 -0.14 -13.14 -22.70
CA ASP A 110 1.15 -13.73 -23.08
C ASP A 110 1.14 -15.20 -22.65
N ASP A 111 1.23 -16.10 -23.62
CA ASP A 111 1.17 -17.55 -23.42
C ASP A 111 2.39 -18.09 -22.68
N ASP A 112 3.53 -17.39 -22.73
CA ASP A 112 4.77 -17.76 -22.05
C ASP A 112 4.77 -17.37 -20.57
N ILE A 113 3.85 -16.51 -20.14
CA ILE A 113 3.72 -16.04 -18.75
C ILE A 113 2.48 -16.64 -18.11
N THR A 114 2.67 -17.63 -17.25
CA THR A 114 1.55 -18.28 -16.52
C THR A 114 0.84 -17.29 -15.60
N HIS A 115 -0.51 -17.23 -15.73
CA HIS A 115 -1.37 -16.52 -14.76
C HIS A 115 -1.75 -17.47 -13.62
N VAL A 116 -1.81 -16.94 -12.37
CA VAL A 116 -2.14 -17.73 -11.16
C VAL A 116 -3.51 -18.40 -11.25
N ASP A 117 -4.50 -17.71 -11.81
CA ASP A 117 -5.86 -18.20 -11.98
C ASP A 117 -6.13 -18.80 -13.39
N GLY A 118 -5.08 -18.99 -14.21
CA GLY A 118 -5.15 -19.61 -15.53
C GLY A 118 -5.71 -18.72 -16.65
N SER A 119 -6.18 -17.52 -16.34
CA SER A 119 -6.67 -16.53 -17.34
C SER A 119 -6.43 -15.11 -16.83
N VAL A 120 -6.22 -14.18 -17.76
CA VAL A 120 -6.11 -12.75 -17.45
C VAL A 120 -7.52 -12.18 -17.25
N ASP A 121 -7.78 -11.60 -16.09
CA ASP A 121 -9.01 -10.88 -15.76
C ASP A 121 -8.67 -9.78 -14.74
N PRO A 122 -8.43 -8.55 -15.23
CA PRO A 122 -7.96 -7.45 -14.40
C PRO A 122 -8.90 -7.10 -13.23
N LEU A 123 -10.21 -7.17 -13.44
CA LEU A 123 -11.19 -6.83 -12.39
C LEU A 123 -11.18 -7.89 -11.28
N ARG A 124 -11.21 -9.17 -11.64
CA ARG A 124 -11.10 -10.28 -10.68
C ARG A 124 -9.79 -10.20 -9.88
N ASP A 125 -8.70 -9.83 -10.53
CA ASP A 125 -7.39 -9.76 -9.91
C ASP A 125 -7.34 -8.62 -8.87
N ILE A 126 -7.91 -7.45 -9.17
CA ILE A 126 -8.11 -6.34 -8.24
C ILE A 126 -8.97 -6.79 -7.05
N GLU A 127 -10.16 -7.37 -7.31
CA GLU A 127 -11.06 -7.86 -6.25
C GLU A 127 -10.38 -8.87 -5.33
N THR A 128 -9.48 -9.71 -5.87
CA THR A 128 -8.72 -10.68 -5.09
C THR A 128 -7.79 -9.98 -4.09
N ILE A 129 -7.05 -8.97 -4.53
CA ILE A 129 -6.15 -8.19 -3.67
C ILE A 129 -6.96 -7.42 -2.61
N GLU A 130 -7.98 -6.68 -3.03
CA GLU A 130 -8.83 -5.90 -2.12
C GLU A 130 -9.49 -6.77 -1.05
N THR A 131 -9.94 -7.96 -1.42
CA THR A 131 -10.51 -8.94 -0.48
C THR A 131 -9.50 -9.38 0.57
N GLU A 132 -8.25 -9.68 0.18
CA GLU A 132 -7.21 -10.10 1.13
C GLU A 132 -6.83 -8.96 2.10
N LEU A 133 -6.75 -7.72 1.61
CA LEU A 133 -6.51 -6.55 2.45
C LEU A 133 -7.66 -6.34 3.45
N LEU A 134 -8.91 -6.48 2.99
CA LEU A 134 -10.10 -6.34 3.82
C LEU A 134 -10.17 -7.43 4.91
N LEU A 135 -9.90 -8.68 4.56
CA LEU A 135 -9.88 -9.79 5.50
C LEU A 135 -8.81 -9.59 6.59
N ALA A 136 -7.64 -9.05 6.22
CA ALA A 136 -6.60 -8.72 7.18
C ALA A 136 -7.03 -7.61 8.16
N ASP A 137 -7.74 -6.58 7.65
CA ASP A 137 -8.28 -5.50 8.47
C ASP A 137 -9.39 -6.00 9.41
N ILE A 138 -10.27 -6.88 8.94
CA ILE A 138 -11.29 -7.54 9.78
C ILE A 138 -10.64 -8.28 10.94
N GLN A 139 -9.60 -9.10 10.68
CA GLN A 139 -8.91 -9.84 11.73
C GLN A 139 -8.23 -8.92 12.74
N GLY A 140 -7.56 -7.87 12.28
CA GLY A 140 -6.90 -6.88 13.14
C GLY A 140 -7.90 -6.14 14.02
N THR A 141 -8.98 -5.65 13.40
CA THR A 141 -10.06 -4.90 14.06
C THR A 141 -10.81 -5.76 15.08
N SER A 142 -11.11 -7.03 14.75
CA SER A 142 -11.75 -7.97 15.67
C SER A 142 -10.93 -8.20 16.94
N LYS A 143 -9.64 -8.50 16.79
CA LYS A 143 -8.71 -8.67 17.94
C LYS A 143 -8.61 -7.38 18.78
N ARG A 144 -8.59 -6.21 18.14
CA ARG A 144 -8.55 -4.93 18.84
C ARG A 144 -9.84 -4.65 19.59
N HIS A 145 -10.99 -4.86 18.96
CA HIS A 145 -12.31 -4.72 19.57
C HIS A 145 -12.45 -5.60 20.83
N GLU A 146 -12.10 -6.89 20.77
CA GLU A 146 -12.15 -7.79 21.93
C GLU A 146 -11.34 -7.28 23.12
N ARG A 147 -10.13 -6.72 22.84
CA ARG A 147 -9.29 -6.11 23.89
C ARG A 147 -9.93 -4.88 24.47
N MET A 148 -10.49 -3.99 23.62
CA MET A 148 -11.14 -2.75 24.06
C MET A 148 -12.38 -3.05 24.92
N VAL A 149 -13.20 -4.02 24.57
CA VAL A 149 -14.35 -4.46 25.36
C VAL A 149 -13.93 -4.95 26.76
N LYS A 150 -12.82 -5.71 26.84
CA LYS A 150 -12.30 -6.17 28.13
C LYS A 150 -11.78 -5.02 29.01
N MET A 151 -11.20 -3.98 28.40
CA MET A 151 -10.63 -2.82 29.11
C MET A 151 -11.68 -1.76 29.46
N SER A 152 -12.83 -1.72 28.78
CA SER A 152 -13.88 -0.71 28.97
C SER A 152 -14.75 -0.90 30.21
N LYS A 153 -14.47 -1.93 31.03
CA LYS A 153 -15.24 -2.19 32.27
C LYS A 153 -15.01 -1.07 33.27
N GLY A 154 -16.05 -0.24 33.47
CA GLY A 154 -16.02 0.86 34.42
C GLY A 154 -15.57 2.22 33.86
N ASP A 155 -15.13 2.27 32.62
CA ASP A 155 -14.71 3.50 31.92
C ASP A 155 -15.69 3.82 30.77
N LYS A 156 -16.33 5.00 30.84
CA LYS A 156 -17.33 5.43 29.84
C LYS A 156 -16.69 5.76 28.50
N ASP A 157 -15.53 6.40 28.48
CA ASP A 157 -14.87 6.83 27.25
C ASP A 157 -14.28 5.62 26.51
N ALA A 158 -13.72 4.67 27.26
CA ALA A 158 -13.26 3.40 26.71
C ALA A 158 -14.42 2.58 26.12
N ARG A 159 -15.63 2.68 26.69
CA ARG A 159 -16.83 2.03 26.15
C ARG A 159 -17.24 2.66 24.82
N VAL A 160 -17.27 3.98 24.71
CA VAL A 160 -17.59 4.70 23.46
C VAL A 160 -16.61 4.30 22.35
N ALA A 161 -15.32 4.20 22.68
CA ALA A 161 -14.32 3.77 21.72
C ALA A 161 -14.48 2.30 21.29
N ALA A 162 -14.90 1.42 22.20
CA ALA A 162 -15.19 0.01 21.87
C ALA A 162 -16.44 -0.12 20.98
N ASP A 163 -17.48 0.67 21.24
CA ASP A 163 -18.70 0.71 20.42
C ASP A 163 -18.39 1.22 19.00
N GLU A 164 -17.52 2.22 18.88
CA GLU A 164 -17.08 2.72 17.57
C GLU A 164 -16.21 1.70 16.81
N MET A 165 -15.38 0.95 17.53
CA MET A 165 -14.63 -0.18 16.95
C MET A 165 -15.54 -1.30 16.46
N ALA A 166 -16.66 -1.56 17.15
CA ALA A 166 -17.69 -2.52 16.71
C ALA A 166 -18.37 -2.05 15.40
N ARG A 167 -18.68 -0.75 15.28
CA ARG A 167 -19.22 -0.16 14.04
C ARG A 167 -18.24 -0.32 12.86
N LEU A 168 -16.95 -0.05 13.10
CA LEU A 168 -15.93 -0.28 12.08
C LEU A 168 -15.86 -1.74 11.67
N LEU A 169 -15.88 -2.67 12.62
CA LEU A 169 -15.87 -4.11 12.34
C LEU A 169 -17.09 -4.54 11.52
N GLU A 170 -18.27 -4.01 11.83
CA GLU A 170 -19.49 -4.27 11.04
C GLU A 170 -19.36 -3.70 9.61
N HIS A 171 -18.83 -2.47 9.47
CA HIS A 171 -18.60 -1.84 8.17
C HIS A 171 -17.68 -2.70 7.27
N LEU A 172 -16.55 -3.18 7.83
CA LEU A 172 -15.62 -4.06 7.12
C LEU A 172 -16.26 -5.42 6.78
N ASN A 173 -17.02 -6.03 7.70
CA ASN A 173 -17.71 -7.30 7.45
C ASN A 173 -18.78 -7.20 6.35
N ASN A 174 -19.33 -6.01 6.11
CA ASN A 174 -20.24 -5.73 5.00
C ASN A 174 -19.50 -5.53 3.66
N GLY A 175 -18.19 -5.75 3.60
CA GLY A 175 -17.39 -5.62 2.39
C GLY A 175 -16.91 -4.20 2.10
N ASN A 176 -17.13 -3.24 3.01
CA ASN A 176 -16.75 -1.85 2.78
C ASN A 176 -15.32 -1.58 3.28
N PRO A 177 -14.45 -0.92 2.49
CA PRO A 177 -13.09 -0.59 2.91
C PRO A 177 -13.09 0.46 4.03
N ALA A 178 -12.06 0.44 4.88
CA ALA A 178 -11.92 1.39 5.98
C ALA A 178 -11.89 2.87 5.52
N SER A 179 -11.43 3.12 4.28
CA SER A 179 -11.40 4.47 3.69
C SER A 179 -12.77 5.13 3.55
N THR A 180 -13.85 4.35 3.55
CA THR A 180 -15.24 4.84 3.44
C THR A 180 -15.95 4.88 4.80
N PHE A 181 -15.26 4.55 5.89
CA PHE A 181 -15.85 4.58 7.23
C PHE A 181 -15.89 6.01 7.78
N GLU A 182 -17.07 6.44 8.20
CA GLU A 182 -17.28 7.72 8.87
C GLU A 182 -17.24 7.53 10.39
N ALA A 183 -16.07 7.86 10.97
CA ALA A 183 -15.83 7.75 12.40
C ALA A 183 -16.47 8.92 13.15
N LYS A 184 -17.03 8.65 14.34
CA LYS A 184 -17.42 9.68 15.28
C LYS A 184 -16.18 10.28 15.97
N ASP A 185 -16.28 11.51 16.39
CA ASP A 185 -15.22 12.18 17.16
C ASP A 185 -15.03 11.48 18.52
N CYS A 186 -13.99 10.65 18.58
CA CYS A 186 -13.61 9.89 19.77
C CYS A 186 -12.08 9.74 19.81
N PRO A 187 -11.36 10.48 20.66
CA PRO A 187 -9.90 10.45 20.71
C PRO A 187 -9.32 9.05 20.97
N ALA A 188 -9.95 8.25 21.82
CA ALA A 188 -9.51 6.89 22.12
C ALA A 188 -9.69 5.95 20.91
N PHE A 189 -10.73 6.13 20.10
CA PHE A 189 -10.91 5.43 18.85
C PHE A 189 -9.88 5.87 17.80
N ALA A 190 -9.63 7.18 17.67
CA ALA A 190 -8.65 7.73 16.75
C ALA A 190 -7.24 7.18 17.03
N ALA A 191 -6.84 7.07 18.30
CA ALA A 191 -5.59 6.43 18.69
C ALA A 191 -5.54 4.94 18.26
N ALA A 192 -6.61 4.20 18.51
CA ALA A 192 -6.71 2.79 18.12
C ALA A 192 -6.71 2.59 16.60
N TRP A 193 -7.32 3.51 15.84
CA TRP A 193 -7.30 3.54 14.38
C TRP A 193 -5.86 3.66 13.85
N HIS A 194 -5.08 4.58 14.39
CA HIS A 194 -3.67 4.74 14.00
C HIS A 194 -2.83 3.50 14.31
N GLU A 195 -3.04 2.88 15.47
CA GLU A 195 -2.32 1.67 15.86
C GLU A 195 -2.66 0.45 14.99
N LEU A 196 -3.88 0.36 14.47
CA LEU A 196 -4.29 -0.75 13.59
C LEU A 196 -3.55 -0.73 12.26
N GLY A 197 -3.21 0.46 11.74
CA GLY A 197 -2.57 0.60 10.44
C GLY A 197 -3.38 -0.07 9.34
N LEU A 198 -4.69 0.27 9.26
CA LEU A 198 -5.65 -0.34 8.35
C LEU A 198 -5.17 -0.25 6.90
N LEU A 199 -5.17 -1.38 6.22
CA LEU A 199 -4.69 -1.52 4.85
C LEU A 199 -5.66 -0.89 3.87
N THR A 200 -6.96 -1.13 4.07
CA THR A 200 -8.03 -0.59 3.22
C THR A 200 -8.34 0.89 3.48
N ALA A 201 -7.67 1.51 4.47
CA ALA A 201 -7.68 2.97 4.66
C ALA A 201 -6.65 3.71 3.80
N LYS A 202 -5.68 2.98 3.22
CA LYS A 202 -4.62 3.55 2.39
C LYS A 202 -5.16 3.93 1.02
N LYS A 203 -4.52 4.93 0.40
CA LYS A 203 -4.79 5.27 -1.00
C LYS A 203 -4.20 4.22 -1.92
N ILE A 204 -4.98 3.77 -2.89
CA ILE A 204 -4.55 2.81 -3.92
C ILE A 204 -4.44 3.55 -5.25
N ILE A 205 -3.35 3.28 -5.97
CA ILE A 205 -3.12 3.69 -7.35
C ILE A 205 -3.08 2.40 -8.17
N TYR A 206 -3.98 2.27 -9.13
CA TYR A 206 -3.98 1.13 -10.05
C TYR A 206 -3.03 1.40 -11.22
N CYS A 207 -2.12 0.47 -11.46
CA CYS A 207 -1.18 0.49 -12.57
C CYS A 207 -1.51 -0.65 -13.52
N ALA A 208 -2.25 -0.35 -14.59
CA ALA A 208 -2.52 -1.30 -15.64
C ALA A 208 -1.25 -1.57 -16.44
N ASN A 209 -0.74 -2.82 -16.37
CA ASN A 209 0.37 -3.27 -17.18
C ASN A 209 -0.19 -3.81 -18.50
N VAL A 210 0.00 -3.06 -19.57
CA VAL A 210 -0.51 -3.31 -20.92
C VAL A 210 0.64 -3.65 -21.87
N ASP A 211 0.34 -4.26 -23.01
CA ASP A 211 1.27 -4.42 -24.14
C ASP A 211 1.44 -3.09 -24.91
N GLU A 212 2.43 -3.04 -25.81
CA GLU A 212 2.71 -1.83 -26.60
C GLU A 212 1.57 -1.50 -27.58
N ASP A 213 0.85 -2.52 -28.06
CA ASP A 213 -0.25 -2.35 -29.03
C ASP A 213 -1.52 -1.79 -28.37
N SER A 214 -1.60 -1.83 -27.03
CA SER A 214 -2.73 -1.33 -26.23
C SER A 214 -2.52 0.08 -25.69
N LEU A 215 -1.40 0.73 -26.01
CA LEU A 215 -1.08 2.12 -25.72
C LEU A 215 -1.55 3.04 -26.85
#